data_7e9c1c0d891dbb63718f350d95669e1e
#
_entry.id   7e9c1c0d891dbb63718f350d95669e1e
#
_cell.length_a   1.000
_cell.length_b   1.000
_cell.length_c   1.000
_cell.angle_alpha   90.00
_cell.angle_beta   90.00
_cell.angle_gamma   90.00
#
_symmetry.space_group_name_H-M   'P 1'
#
loop_
_entity.id
_entity.type
_entity.pdbx_description
1 polymer ?
#
loop_
_entity_poly.entity_id
_entity_poly.type
_entity_poly.pdbx_seq_one_letter_code
_entity_poly.pdbx_strand_id
1 'polypeptide(L)'
;MEKGKEKEKEFTCNFSDHFLVPGKNIAELAKLLEDSDAPIRIELARKHVIFCFEDKTFFSRLLDGDYINYESSLPDDYKTKIIVDLSQMSSAIERVGLLNDEKIKSALHFCVREDHVILRCQTAQGRTEELVDCQIEGDQNTLGFNHRYLVDAFRAALLSGDEKVEVRLNSHLNGLMIESVGDKRDEKSFFYLVLPVKLN
;
A
#
# COMPACT_ATOMS: atom_id res chain seq x y z
N MET A 1 16.80 -35.71 3.70
CA MET A 1 15.80 -34.65 3.52
C MET A 1 16.42 -33.62 2.59
N GLU A 2 16.20 -33.78 1.30
CA GLU A 2 16.68 -32.85 0.27
C GLU A 2 15.79 -31.63 0.24
N LYS A 3 16.41 -30.44 0.45
CA LYS A 3 15.78 -29.15 0.22
C LYS A 3 15.56 -29.02 -1.30
N GLY A 4 14.31 -29.00 -1.72
CA GLY A 4 13.95 -28.70 -3.10
C GLY A 4 14.50 -27.33 -3.48
N LYS A 5 15.39 -27.30 -4.48
CA LYS A 5 15.79 -26.08 -5.16
C LYS A 5 14.56 -25.58 -5.92
N GLU A 6 14.01 -24.44 -5.52
CA GLU A 6 13.10 -23.67 -6.39
C GLU A 6 13.84 -23.42 -7.71
N LYS A 7 13.29 -23.93 -8.78
CA LYS A 7 13.78 -23.64 -10.14
C LYS A 7 13.46 -22.18 -10.42
N GLU A 8 14.49 -21.36 -10.61
CA GLU A 8 14.34 -20.04 -11.21
C GLU A 8 13.59 -20.20 -12.54
N LYS A 9 12.42 -19.59 -12.66
CA LYS A 9 11.65 -19.56 -13.91
C LYS A 9 12.34 -18.56 -14.84
N GLU A 10 12.84 -19.01 -15.96
CA GLU A 10 13.49 -18.17 -16.96
C GLU A 10 12.42 -17.43 -17.76
N PHE A 11 12.42 -16.10 -17.64
CA PHE A 11 11.54 -15.24 -18.42
C PHE A 11 12.26 -14.72 -19.66
N THR A 12 11.78 -15.08 -20.84
CA THR A 12 12.28 -14.53 -22.09
C THR A 12 11.37 -13.38 -22.53
N CYS A 13 11.84 -12.15 -22.41
CA CYS A 13 11.12 -10.96 -22.86
C CYS A 13 11.79 -10.43 -24.13
N ASN A 14 11.05 -10.34 -25.23
CA ASN A 14 11.56 -9.87 -26.52
C ASN A 14 11.24 -8.39 -26.79
N PHE A 15 10.73 -7.64 -25.80
CA PHE A 15 10.47 -6.21 -25.93
C PHE A 15 10.98 -5.46 -24.69
N SER A 16 11.50 -4.27 -24.93
CA SER A 16 12.06 -3.37 -23.91
C SER A 16 11.15 -2.19 -23.55
N ASP A 17 9.96 -2.15 -24.13
CA ASP A 17 9.05 -1.03 -23.94
C ASP A 17 8.28 -1.15 -22.62
N HIS A 18 8.03 -0.01 -21.99
CA HIS A 18 7.16 0.10 -20.84
C HIS A 18 5.72 0.33 -21.30
N PHE A 19 4.77 -0.32 -20.66
CA PHE A 19 3.36 -0.10 -20.93
C PHE A 19 2.53 -0.18 -19.65
N LEU A 20 1.47 0.62 -19.59
CA LEU A 20 0.61 0.71 -18.43
C LEU A 20 -0.71 -0.04 -18.67
N VAL A 21 -1.02 -0.95 -17.77
CA VAL A 21 -2.28 -1.70 -17.77
C VAL A 21 -3.12 -1.25 -16.58
N PRO A 22 -4.44 -0.99 -16.75
CA PRO A 22 -5.32 -0.69 -15.62
C PRO A 22 -5.25 -1.81 -14.56
N GLY A 23 -4.99 -1.45 -13.30
CA GLY A 23 -4.85 -2.41 -12.19
C GLY A 23 -6.08 -3.32 -12.05
N LYS A 24 -7.29 -2.79 -12.31
CA LYS A 24 -8.52 -3.59 -12.33
C LYS A 24 -8.46 -4.73 -13.35
N ASN A 25 -7.89 -4.48 -14.54
CA ASN A 25 -7.79 -5.50 -15.59
C ASN A 25 -6.75 -6.56 -15.22
N ILE A 26 -5.65 -6.17 -14.57
CA ILE A 26 -4.66 -7.13 -14.05
C ILE A 26 -5.27 -8.00 -12.94
N ALA A 27 -6.08 -7.42 -12.05
CA ALA A 27 -6.79 -8.17 -11.03
C ALA A 27 -7.80 -9.18 -11.62
N GLU A 28 -8.47 -8.84 -12.72
CA GLU A 28 -9.35 -9.80 -13.43
C GLU A 28 -8.53 -10.88 -14.16
N LEU A 29 -7.42 -10.51 -14.79
CA LEU A 29 -6.51 -11.47 -15.41
C LEU A 29 -6.01 -12.50 -14.38
N ALA A 30 -5.58 -12.03 -13.19
CA ALA A 30 -5.08 -12.89 -12.13
C ALA A 30 -6.11 -13.95 -11.68
N LYS A 31 -7.41 -13.65 -11.73
CA LYS A 31 -8.48 -14.61 -11.41
C LYS A 31 -8.68 -15.68 -12.47
N LEU A 32 -8.25 -15.41 -13.71
CA LEU A 32 -8.40 -16.33 -14.84
C LEU A 32 -7.19 -17.25 -15.00
N LEU A 33 -6.06 -16.88 -14.39
CA LEU A 33 -4.84 -17.68 -14.40
C LEU A 33 -4.94 -18.79 -13.35
N GLU A 34 -4.60 -20.01 -13.76
CA GLU A 34 -4.45 -21.16 -12.87
C GLU A 34 -3.00 -21.22 -12.34
N ASP A 35 -2.80 -21.78 -11.17
CA ASP A 35 -1.45 -22.00 -10.62
C ASP A 35 -0.81 -23.16 -11.37
N SER A 36 -0.21 -22.88 -12.52
CA SER A 36 0.41 -23.84 -13.41
C SER A 36 1.70 -23.29 -14.01
N ASP A 37 2.55 -24.19 -14.53
CA ASP A 37 3.77 -23.83 -15.27
C ASP A 37 3.51 -23.58 -16.77
N ALA A 38 2.24 -23.48 -17.18
CA ALA A 38 1.88 -23.23 -18.56
C ALA A 38 2.36 -21.82 -19.00
N PRO A 39 2.96 -21.66 -20.18
CA PRO A 39 3.45 -20.39 -20.66
C PRO A 39 2.30 -19.44 -21.00
N ILE A 40 2.46 -18.16 -20.66
CA ILE A 40 1.58 -17.08 -21.06
C ILE A 40 2.27 -16.32 -22.18
N ARG A 41 1.62 -16.20 -23.33
CA ARG A 41 2.09 -15.34 -24.44
C ARG A 41 1.49 -13.96 -24.29
N ILE A 42 2.34 -12.93 -24.26
CA ILE A 42 1.95 -11.52 -24.16
C ILE A 42 2.26 -10.85 -25.50
N GLU A 43 1.25 -10.24 -26.08
CA GLU A 43 1.36 -9.50 -27.35
C GLU A 43 0.99 -8.04 -27.14
N LEU A 44 1.83 -7.12 -27.61
CA LEU A 44 1.56 -5.69 -27.59
C LEU A 44 1.01 -5.26 -28.96
N ALA A 45 -0.16 -4.66 -28.91
CA ALA A 45 -0.74 -3.91 -30.03
C ALA A 45 -0.71 -2.40 -29.70
N ARG A 46 -0.93 -1.55 -30.66
CA ARG A 46 -0.76 -0.09 -30.52
C ARG A 46 -1.43 0.54 -29.28
N LYS A 47 -2.59 0.02 -28.86
CA LYS A 47 -3.36 0.52 -27.71
C LYS A 47 -3.86 -0.59 -26.79
N HIS A 48 -3.43 -1.81 -26.97
CA HIS A 48 -3.89 -2.97 -26.24
C HIS A 48 -2.73 -3.90 -25.92
N VAL A 49 -2.84 -4.62 -24.82
CA VAL A 49 -2.07 -5.81 -24.53
C VAL A 49 -2.99 -7.03 -24.57
N ILE A 50 -2.49 -8.11 -25.12
CA ILE A 50 -3.21 -9.36 -25.30
C ILE A 50 -2.46 -10.44 -24.54
N PHE A 51 -3.12 -11.14 -23.64
CA PHE A 51 -2.61 -12.27 -22.92
C PHE A 51 -3.26 -13.54 -23.44
N CYS A 52 -2.46 -14.44 -23.99
CA CYS A 52 -2.92 -15.74 -24.50
C CYS A 52 -2.38 -16.84 -23.60
N PHE A 53 -3.25 -17.63 -23.03
CA PHE A 53 -2.92 -18.76 -22.15
C PHE A 53 -3.98 -19.85 -22.29
N GLU A 54 -3.54 -21.09 -22.38
CA GLU A 54 -4.41 -22.23 -22.66
C GLU A 54 -5.32 -21.97 -23.88
N ASP A 55 -6.62 -22.08 -23.71
CA ASP A 55 -7.66 -21.80 -24.72
C ASP A 55 -8.26 -20.38 -24.57
N LYS A 56 -7.68 -19.56 -23.68
CA LYS A 56 -8.22 -18.23 -23.31
C LYS A 56 -7.38 -17.11 -23.92
N THR A 57 -8.05 -16.04 -24.28
CA THR A 57 -7.41 -14.79 -24.73
C THR A 57 -8.01 -13.62 -23.95
N PHE A 58 -7.18 -12.89 -23.24
CA PHE A 58 -7.57 -11.72 -22.46
C PHE A 58 -7.04 -10.45 -23.11
N PHE A 59 -7.91 -9.48 -23.34
CA PHE A 59 -7.57 -8.19 -23.93
C PHE A 59 -7.68 -7.10 -22.89
N SER A 60 -6.65 -6.27 -22.79
CA SER A 60 -6.70 -5.04 -22.00
C SER A 60 -6.29 -3.83 -22.83
N ARG A 61 -7.04 -2.74 -22.70
CA ARG A 61 -6.61 -1.45 -23.22
C ARG A 61 -5.48 -0.92 -22.36
N LEU A 62 -4.45 -0.37 -22.99
CA LEU A 62 -3.36 0.32 -22.32
C LEU A 62 -3.80 1.71 -21.85
N LEU A 63 -3.23 2.18 -20.75
CA LEU A 63 -3.31 3.56 -20.32
C LEU A 63 -2.30 4.39 -21.10
N ASP A 64 -2.72 5.59 -21.53
CA ASP A 64 -1.83 6.55 -22.17
C ASP A 64 -1.02 7.30 -21.09
N GLY A 65 0.27 7.55 -21.34
CA GLY A 65 1.18 8.30 -20.48
C GLY A 65 2.27 7.45 -19.84
N ASP A 66 3.12 8.13 -19.06
CA ASP A 66 4.22 7.50 -18.34
C ASP A 66 3.78 7.08 -16.93
N TYR A 67 4.47 6.08 -16.37
CA TYR A 67 4.29 5.70 -14.98
C TYR A 67 4.75 6.84 -14.06
N ILE A 68 4.01 7.06 -12.98
CA ILE A 68 4.36 8.11 -12.00
C ILE A 68 5.74 7.81 -11.43
N ASN A 69 6.63 8.80 -11.47
CA ASN A 69 7.89 8.75 -10.74
C ASN A 69 7.61 8.92 -9.24
N TYR A 70 7.27 7.82 -8.57
CA TYR A 70 6.98 7.81 -7.15
C TYR A 70 8.23 8.05 -6.29
N GLU A 71 9.42 7.72 -6.80
CA GLU A 71 10.69 7.91 -6.07
C GLU A 71 10.91 9.39 -5.73
N SER A 72 10.53 10.30 -6.64
CA SER A 72 10.60 11.74 -6.39
C SER A 72 9.64 12.25 -5.30
N SER A 73 8.68 11.43 -4.89
CA SER A 73 7.71 11.74 -3.84
C SER A 73 8.10 11.15 -2.48
N LEU A 74 9.14 10.30 -2.45
CA LEU A 74 9.65 9.75 -1.20
C LEU A 74 10.43 10.85 -0.47
N PRO A 75 10.16 11.09 0.82
CA PRO A 75 10.94 12.02 1.62
C PRO A 75 12.36 11.48 1.85
N ASP A 76 13.36 12.38 1.78
CA ASP A 76 14.76 12.03 2.06
C ASP A 76 15.02 11.85 3.57
N ASP A 77 14.21 12.49 4.42
CA ASP A 77 14.33 12.46 5.88
C ASP A 77 12.95 12.36 6.56
N TYR A 78 12.96 11.97 7.83
CA TYR A 78 11.78 11.83 8.66
C TYR A 78 12.04 12.44 10.05
N LYS A 79 11.05 13.17 10.57
CA LYS A 79 11.12 13.78 11.89
C LYS A 79 10.59 12.89 13.01
N THR A 80 9.74 11.93 12.64
CA THR A 80 9.10 11.03 13.58
C THR A 80 9.10 9.62 13.05
N LYS A 81 9.53 8.70 13.89
CA LYS A 81 9.55 7.27 13.65
C LYS A 81 8.69 6.59 14.70
N ILE A 82 7.84 5.68 14.28
CA ILE A 82 6.90 4.96 15.13
C ILE A 82 7.03 3.48 14.83
N ILE A 83 7.28 2.67 15.87
CA ILE A 83 7.21 1.21 15.77
C ILE A 83 5.94 0.77 16.47
N VAL A 84 5.07 0.10 15.75
CA VAL A 84 3.74 -0.27 16.23
C VAL A 84 3.38 -1.70 15.81
N ASP A 85 2.57 -2.36 16.65
CA ASP A 85 1.94 -3.63 16.29
C ASP A 85 1.00 -3.42 15.09
N LEU A 86 1.26 -4.18 14.02
CA LEU A 86 0.57 -4.02 12.75
C LEU A 86 -0.92 -4.38 12.85
N SER A 87 -1.24 -5.44 13.57
CA SER A 87 -2.62 -5.92 13.74
C SER A 87 -3.45 -4.95 14.58
N GLN A 88 -2.87 -4.42 15.68
CA GLN A 88 -3.53 -3.45 16.54
C GLN A 88 -3.81 -2.14 15.80
N MET A 89 -2.81 -1.60 15.09
CA MET A 89 -2.96 -0.36 14.32
C MET A 89 -3.99 -0.52 13.20
N SER A 90 -3.92 -1.61 12.43
CA SER A 90 -4.88 -1.88 11.35
C SER A 90 -6.31 -1.96 11.88
N SER A 91 -6.54 -2.70 12.96
CA SER A 91 -7.85 -2.83 13.59
C SER A 91 -8.38 -1.51 14.14
N ALA A 92 -7.50 -0.69 14.75
CA ALA A 92 -7.88 0.62 15.27
C ALA A 92 -8.27 1.60 14.15
N ILE A 93 -7.51 1.61 13.04
CA ILE A 93 -7.84 2.41 11.85
C ILE A 93 -9.21 2.02 11.30
N GLU A 94 -9.50 0.72 11.18
CA GLU A 94 -10.81 0.24 10.70
C GLU A 94 -11.95 0.68 11.62
N ARG A 95 -11.80 0.54 12.95
CA ARG A 95 -12.85 0.92 13.92
C ARG A 95 -13.11 2.41 13.92
N VAL A 96 -12.07 3.25 13.89
CA VAL A 96 -12.22 4.71 13.85
C VAL A 96 -12.98 5.16 12.61
N GLY A 97 -12.83 4.46 11.51
CA GLY A 97 -13.47 4.78 10.25
C GLY A 97 -14.92 4.34 10.11
N LEU A 98 -15.51 3.63 11.08
CA LEU A 98 -16.89 3.12 10.99
C LEU A 98 -17.95 4.22 10.79
N LEU A 99 -17.68 5.44 11.25
CA LEU A 99 -18.56 6.59 11.01
C LEU A 99 -18.32 7.27 9.66
N ASN A 100 -17.28 6.87 8.92
CA ASN A 100 -16.90 7.46 7.64
C ASN A 100 -17.56 6.66 6.51
N ASP A 101 -18.59 7.20 5.89
CA ASP A 101 -19.19 6.61 4.70
C ASP A 101 -18.63 7.24 3.40
N GLU A 102 -19.03 6.71 2.24
CA GLU A 102 -18.57 7.21 0.94
C GLU A 102 -18.95 8.67 0.65
N LYS A 103 -19.98 9.19 1.32
CA LYS A 103 -20.50 10.55 1.17
C LYS A 103 -19.81 11.52 2.14
N ILE A 104 -19.38 11.01 3.30
CA ILE A 104 -18.77 11.79 4.38
C ILE A 104 -17.26 11.59 4.32
N LYS A 105 -16.55 12.47 3.61
CA LYS A 105 -15.09 12.43 3.46
C LYS A 105 -14.40 13.15 4.63
N SER A 106 -14.67 12.75 5.86
CA SER A 106 -13.94 13.31 7.01
C SER A 106 -12.53 12.76 7.06
N ALA A 107 -11.55 13.63 7.29
CA ALA A 107 -10.18 13.20 7.50
C ALA A 107 -10.06 12.38 8.79
N LEU A 108 -9.30 11.31 8.77
CA LEU A 108 -8.82 10.66 9.97
C LEU A 108 -7.64 11.48 10.50
N HIS A 109 -7.74 11.91 11.77
CA HIS A 109 -6.64 12.57 12.46
C HIS A 109 -5.72 11.52 13.07
N PHE A 110 -4.47 11.53 12.67
CA PHE A 110 -3.40 10.69 13.19
C PHE A 110 -2.54 11.55 14.12
N CYS A 111 -2.76 11.43 15.42
CA CYS A 111 -2.16 12.26 16.44
C CYS A 111 -1.06 11.52 17.19
N VAL A 112 0.19 11.85 16.92
CA VAL A 112 1.37 11.29 17.59
C VAL A 112 1.54 11.96 18.96
N ARG A 113 1.75 11.15 20.01
CA ARG A 113 2.04 11.60 21.38
C ARG A 113 3.34 10.95 21.84
N GLU A 114 3.67 11.00 23.13
CA GLU A 114 4.96 10.51 23.64
C GLU A 114 5.16 8.99 23.47
N ASP A 115 4.11 8.19 23.72
CA ASP A 115 4.17 6.72 23.79
C ASP A 115 3.00 6.03 23.07
N HIS A 116 2.13 6.82 22.42
CA HIS A 116 0.96 6.30 21.73
C HIS A 116 0.52 7.19 20.56
N VAL A 117 -0.27 6.61 19.67
CA VAL A 117 -0.98 7.32 18.61
C VAL A 117 -2.46 7.38 18.96
N ILE A 118 -3.07 8.55 18.85
CA ILE A 118 -4.51 8.73 18.94
C ILE A 118 -5.06 8.88 17.53
N LEU A 119 -5.94 7.97 17.15
CA LEU A 119 -6.69 8.02 15.90
C LEU A 119 -8.06 8.63 16.18
N ARG A 120 -8.45 9.65 15.42
CA ARG A 120 -9.74 10.33 15.60
C ARG A 120 -10.45 10.52 14.27
N CYS A 121 -11.75 10.32 14.28
CA CYS A 121 -12.62 10.71 13.17
C CYS A 121 -13.85 11.43 13.74
N GLN A 122 -14.21 12.55 13.14
CA GLN A 122 -15.39 13.32 13.54
C GLN A 122 -16.26 13.57 12.31
N THR A 123 -17.54 13.23 12.45
CA THR A 123 -18.56 13.43 11.44
C THR A 123 -19.77 14.13 12.06
N ALA A 124 -20.76 14.48 11.24
CA ALA A 124 -22.04 14.99 11.75
C ALA A 124 -22.80 13.95 12.59
N GLN A 125 -22.49 12.65 12.45
CA GLN A 125 -23.13 11.56 13.16
C GLN A 125 -22.49 11.26 14.52
N GLY A 126 -21.25 11.73 14.75
CA GLY A 126 -20.55 11.49 16.00
C GLY A 126 -19.04 11.57 15.88
N ARG A 127 -18.37 11.16 16.95
CA ARG A 127 -16.90 11.10 17.04
C ARG A 127 -16.46 9.70 17.46
N THR A 128 -15.41 9.23 16.82
CA THR A 128 -14.70 8.02 17.23
C THR A 128 -13.27 8.36 17.60
N GLU A 129 -12.73 7.64 18.56
CA GLU A 129 -11.35 7.81 19.01
C GLU A 129 -10.81 6.45 19.47
N GLU A 130 -9.59 6.13 19.01
CA GLU A 130 -8.85 4.92 19.37
C GLU A 130 -7.46 5.33 19.80
N LEU A 131 -6.92 4.63 20.79
CA LEU A 131 -5.56 4.81 21.28
C LEU A 131 -4.77 3.54 20.97
N VAL A 132 -3.59 3.70 20.38
CA VAL A 132 -2.68 2.61 20.05
C VAL A 132 -1.32 2.86 20.66
N ASP A 133 -0.89 2.00 21.57
CA ASP A 133 0.42 2.07 22.20
C ASP A 133 1.52 1.77 21.17
N CYS A 134 2.60 2.53 21.18
CA CYS A 134 3.70 2.37 20.25
C CYS A 134 5.01 2.96 20.78
N GLN A 135 6.12 2.59 20.16
CA GLN A 135 7.41 3.21 20.44
C GLN A 135 7.60 4.38 19.47
N ILE A 136 7.91 5.56 19.98
CA ILE A 136 8.01 6.78 19.19
C ILE A 136 9.36 7.44 19.43
N GLU A 137 10.00 7.81 18.34
CA GLU A 137 11.19 8.66 18.31
C GLU A 137 10.90 9.90 17.47
N GLY A 138 11.17 11.10 18.02
CA GLY A 138 11.01 12.36 17.31
C GLY A 138 9.82 13.20 17.76
N ASP A 139 9.30 14.01 16.86
CA ASP A 139 8.34 15.08 17.17
C ASP A 139 6.92 14.56 17.32
N GLN A 140 6.19 15.12 18.30
CA GLN A 140 4.75 14.98 18.37
C GLN A 140 4.08 15.74 17.21
N ASN A 141 3.12 15.14 16.56
CA ASN A 141 2.49 15.72 15.39
C ASN A 141 1.01 15.33 15.30
N THR A 142 0.25 16.06 14.48
CA THR A 142 -1.12 15.70 14.12
C THR A 142 -1.29 15.90 12.62
N LEU A 143 -1.55 14.81 11.91
CA LEU A 143 -1.72 14.79 10.47
C LEU A 143 -3.10 14.24 10.11
N GLY A 144 -3.66 14.74 9.02
CA GLY A 144 -4.91 14.24 8.46
C GLY A 144 -4.65 13.26 7.33
N PHE A 145 -5.42 12.19 7.29
CA PHE A 145 -5.34 11.23 6.18
C PHE A 145 -6.73 10.84 5.70
N ASN A 146 -6.81 10.44 4.44
CA ASN A 146 -7.97 9.74 3.95
C ASN A 146 -8.01 8.35 4.61
N HIS A 147 -9.06 8.09 5.38
CA HIS A 147 -9.24 6.83 6.11
C HIS A 147 -9.09 5.60 5.20
N ARG A 148 -9.70 5.61 4.00
CA ARG A 148 -9.64 4.47 3.06
C ARG A 148 -8.20 4.15 2.65
N TYR A 149 -7.38 5.15 2.38
CA TYR A 149 -5.98 4.93 1.99
C TYR A 149 -5.14 4.35 3.12
N LEU A 150 -5.39 4.75 4.37
CA LEU A 150 -4.74 4.11 5.52
C LEU A 150 -5.19 2.65 5.67
N VAL A 151 -6.48 2.37 5.57
CA VAL A 151 -6.99 0.97 5.60
C VAL A 151 -6.31 0.13 4.52
N ASP A 152 -6.27 0.60 3.28
CA ASP A 152 -5.66 -0.13 2.18
C ASP A 152 -4.18 -0.39 2.41
N ALA A 153 -3.43 0.62 2.89
CA ALA A 153 -2.01 0.51 3.16
C ALA A 153 -1.70 -0.48 4.31
N PHE A 154 -2.43 -0.39 5.44
CA PHE A 154 -2.22 -1.30 6.56
C PHE A 154 -2.69 -2.72 6.27
N ARG A 155 -3.79 -2.91 5.52
CA ARG A 155 -4.21 -4.24 5.04
C ARG A 155 -3.18 -4.87 4.12
N ALA A 156 -2.60 -4.09 3.21
CA ALA A 156 -1.56 -4.59 2.34
C ALA A 156 -0.29 -4.93 3.14
N ALA A 157 0.07 -4.14 4.16
CA ALA A 157 1.17 -4.46 5.06
C ALA A 157 0.96 -5.80 5.81
N LEU A 158 -0.29 -6.14 6.20
CA LEU A 158 -0.59 -7.43 6.83
C LEU A 158 -0.22 -8.65 5.96
N LEU A 159 -0.15 -8.49 4.63
CA LEU A 159 0.25 -9.57 3.73
C LEU A 159 1.75 -9.93 3.82
N SER A 160 2.58 -9.06 4.40
CA SER A 160 4.00 -9.35 4.64
C SER A 160 4.23 -10.44 5.70
N GLY A 161 3.27 -10.59 6.62
CA GLY A 161 3.40 -11.47 7.78
C GLY A 161 4.22 -10.88 8.92
N ASP A 162 4.61 -9.60 8.85
CA ASP A 162 5.30 -8.90 9.92
C ASP A 162 4.37 -8.67 11.12
N GLU A 163 4.88 -8.82 12.34
CA GLU A 163 4.13 -8.50 13.56
C GLU A 163 4.11 -6.99 13.84
N LYS A 164 5.19 -6.31 13.49
CA LYS A 164 5.35 -4.87 13.68
C LYS A 164 5.78 -4.18 12.40
N VAL A 165 5.37 -2.93 12.28
CA VAL A 165 5.80 -2.05 11.19
C VAL A 165 6.42 -0.77 11.73
N GLU A 166 7.26 -0.18 10.90
CA GLU A 166 7.81 1.14 11.10
C GLU A 166 6.97 2.14 10.31
N VAL A 167 6.44 3.15 11.00
CA VAL A 167 5.71 4.27 10.40
C VAL A 167 6.58 5.51 10.54
N ARG A 168 6.90 6.14 9.42
CA ARG A 168 7.69 7.37 9.36
C ARG A 168 6.85 8.55 8.93
N LEU A 169 7.02 9.66 9.61
CA LEU A 169 6.32 10.91 9.38
C LEU A 169 7.31 12.07 9.27
N ASN A 170 6.97 13.06 8.47
CA ASN A 170 7.75 14.29 8.41
C ASN A 170 6.84 15.50 8.69
N SER A 171 6.20 16.06 7.70
CA SER A 171 5.37 17.25 7.80
C SER A 171 4.01 17.04 7.17
N HIS A 172 3.14 18.04 7.30
CA HIS A 172 1.83 18.02 6.62
C HIS A 172 1.90 18.06 5.07
N LEU A 173 3.10 18.24 4.51
CA LEU A 173 3.33 18.20 3.06
C LEU A 173 3.89 16.86 2.59
N ASN A 174 4.50 16.10 3.49
CA ASN A 174 5.13 14.81 3.20
C ASN A 174 4.23 13.68 3.67
N GLY A 175 4.29 12.57 2.97
CA GLY A 175 3.46 11.42 3.28
C GLY A 175 3.84 10.71 4.59
N LEU A 176 2.93 9.86 5.03
CA LEU A 176 3.18 8.80 5.98
C LEU A 176 3.75 7.62 5.22
N MET A 177 4.94 7.15 5.61
CA MET A 177 5.54 5.94 5.06
C MET A 177 5.33 4.78 6.04
N ILE A 178 4.96 3.62 5.52
CA ILE A 178 4.86 2.36 6.29
C ILE A 178 5.83 1.39 5.65
N GLU A 179 6.69 0.77 6.45
CA GLU A 179 7.66 -0.21 5.99
C GLU A 179 7.93 -1.29 7.04
N SER A 180 8.57 -2.38 6.62
CA SER A 180 9.01 -3.44 7.54
C SER A 180 10.02 -2.91 8.54
N VAL A 181 9.99 -3.44 9.79
CA VAL A 181 10.94 -3.04 10.83
C VAL A 181 12.33 -3.56 10.51
N GLY A 182 13.32 -2.66 10.52
CA GLY A 182 14.74 -2.98 10.35
C GLY A 182 15.22 -2.88 8.89
N ASP A 183 16.54 -3.05 8.70
CA ASP A 183 17.25 -2.86 7.42
C ASP A 183 17.04 -4.02 6.43
N LYS A 184 15.87 -4.63 6.45
CA LYS A 184 15.53 -5.74 5.55
C LYS A 184 15.21 -5.19 4.16
N ARG A 185 16.24 -4.92 3.39
CA ARG A 185 16.16 -4.83 1.91
C ARG A 185 16.12 -6.24 1.29
N ASP A 186 15.41 -7.16 1.94
CA ASP A 186 15.18 -8.49 1.41
C ASP A 186 14.05 -8.46 0.38
N GLU A 187 13.93 -9.48 -0.45
CA GLU A 187 12.89 -9.66 -1.50
C GLU A 187 11.44 -9.52 -1.00
N LYS A 188 11.24 -9.49 0.32
CA LYS A 188 9.94 -9.30 0.99
C LYS A 188 9.74 -7.91 1.58
N SER A 189 10.68 -6.99 1.40
CA SER A 189 10.51 -5.64 1.90
C SER A 189 9.43 -4.90 1.11
N PHE A 190 8.58 -4.18 1.82
CA PHE A 190 7.55 -3.33 1.23
C PHE A 190 7.66 -1.93 1.80
N PHE A 191 7.16 -0.97 1.07
CA PHE A 191 6.83 0.34 1.59
C PHE A 191 5.49 0.81 1.01
N TYR A 192 4.76 1.58 1.81
CA TYR A 192 3.56 2.28 1.39
C TYR A 192 3.68 3.75 1.75
N LEU A 193 3.39 4.60 0.78
CA LEU A 193 3.33 6.05 0.97
C LEU A 193 1.87 6.50 0.93
N VAL A 194 1.41 7.11 2.01
CA VAL A 194 0.06 7.70 2.09
C VAL A 194 0.20 9.20 2.26
N LEU A 195 -0.28 9.96 1.29
CA LEU A 195 -0.21 11.43 1.34
C LEU A 195 -1.24 12.00 2.33
N PRO A 196 -0.86 13.04 3.10
CA PRO A 196 -1.78 13.68 4.03
C PRO A 196 -2.85 14.49 3.31
N VAL A 197 -3.95 14.71 3.98
CA VAL A 197 -5.00 15.65 3.58
C VAL A 197 -5.03 16.83 4.53
N LYS A 198 -5.47 17.99 4.03
CA LYS A 198 -5.58 19.19 4.86
C LYS A 198 -6.65 18.98 5.93
N LEU A 199 -6.30 19.25 7.18
CA LEU A 199 -7.24 19.32 8.30
C LEU A 199 -7.93 20.69 8.26
N ASN A 200 -9.25 20.70 8.30
CA ASN A 200 -10.08 21.91 8.39
C ASN A 200 -10.34 22.25 9.83
#